data_83bd0f783cb5d7dd69685b632d654c50
#
_entry.id   83bd0f783cb5d7dd69685b632d654c50
#
_cell.length_a   1.000
_cell.length_b   1.000
_cell.length_c   1.000
_cell.angle_alpha   90.00
_cell.angle_beta   90.00
_cell.angle_gamma   90.00
#
_symmetry.space_group_name_H-M   'P 1'
#
loop_
_entity.id
_entity.type
_entity.pdbx_description
1 polymer ?
#
loop_
_entity_poly.entity_id
_entity_poly.type
_entity_poly.pdbx_seq_one_letter_code
_entity_poly.pdbx_strand_id
1 'polypeptide(L)'
;NSEVFANAHLSVTKVNEMVMAATRRGKGKEITVIQPEDISGNEYVPKTLEEVMGEFDKYVGVDEIKNTMIGIVNSIKAFQKLHPDKNYELKDHYMFLGNPGTGKTTMARVFADALNAMGILPSGQLIEVAPKDLKGQYMGHTGPKVDAVFDRAMGGVLFIDEAYDMWGGENDTFGNEAITALIKNVEDRRGKLIVILAGYPKEMGIFATANPGIPSRFNITVNFRDYRGDELTEIGRRMIKSQGYSLDEKAEKAIGKFFEKMYVSRKKDFANAREVRNAVDKAIRAQNSRIQAEMKQPGYTPDSEFIITMADFTGEHENPPMTVDEVIATLDDLIGMEDIKLEIRKLANVAM
;
A
#
# COMPACT_ATOMS: atom_id res chain seq x y z
N ASN A 1 15.06 -9.99 35.12
CA ASN A 1 15.46 -11.21 34.38
C ASN A 1 14.75 -11.34 33.02
N SER A 2 13.55 -10.73 32.82
CA SER A 2 12.83 -10.77 31.53
C SER A 2 13.45 -9.85 30.46
N GLU A 3 14.01 -8.71 30.82
CA GLU A 3 14.68 -7.79 29.90
C GLU A 3 15.99 -8.36 29.33
N VAL A 4 16.72 -9.11 30.13
CA VAL A 4 17.96 -9.79 29.68
C VAL A 4 17.64 -10.88 28.66
N PHE A 5 16.54 -11.61 28.82
CA PHE A 5 16.10 -12.64 27.88
C PHE A 5 15.57 -12.07 26.56
N ALA A 6 14.84 -10.96 26.59
CA ALA A 6 14.37 -10.28 25.37
C ALA A 6 15.53 -9.75 24.54
N ASN A 7 16.53 -9.13 25.18
CA ASN A 7 17.73 -8.65 24.51
C ASN A 7 18.62 -9.79 23.98
N ALA A 8 18.68 -10.93 24.66
CA ALA A 8 19.39 -12.11 24.18
C ALA A 8 18.72 -12.72 22.93
N HIS A 9 17.40 -12.78 22.90
CA HIS A 9 16.66 -13.29 21.74
C HIS A 9 16.79 -12.36 20.52
N LEU A 10 16.73 -11.04 20.73
CA LEU A 10 16.99 -10.04 19.69
C LEU A 10 18.42 -10.16 19.14
N SER A 11 19.40 -10.38 20.02
CA SER A 11 20.79 -10.59 19.64
C SER A 11 21.00 -11.86 18.83
N VAL A 12 20.33 -12.96 19.17
CA VAL A 12 20.41 -14.23 18.41
C VAL A 12 19.78 -14.08 17.04
N THR A 13 18.63 -13.41 16.92
CA THR A 13 17.98 -13.16 15.64
C THR A 13 18.86 -12.30 14.74
N LYS A 14 19.43 -11.22 15.28
CA LYS A 14 20.31 -10.32 14.54
C LYS A 14 21.62 -11.01 14.10
N VAL A 15 22.18 -11.85 14.94
CA VAL A 15 23.35 -12.67 14.58
C VAL A 15 23.01 -13.66 13.46
N ASN A 16 21.84 -14.29 13.49
CA ASN A 16 21.41 -15.20 12.43
C ASN A 16 21.20 -14.46 11.09
N GLU A 17 20.65 -13.24 11.11
CA GLU A 17 20.52 -12.39 9.92
C GLU A 17 21.88 -12.02 9.34
N MET A 18 22.85 -11.63 10.17
CA MET A 18 24.23 -11.36 9.77
C MET A 18 24.90 -12.60 9.16
N VAL A 19 24.73 -13.75 9.77
CA VAL A 19 25.27 -15.02 9.24
C VAL A 19 24.64 -15.36 7.89
N MET A 20 23.32 -15.17 7.73
CA MET A 20 22.64 -15.37 6.43
C MET A 20 23.11 -14.38 5.37
N ALA A 21 23.31 -13.10 5.71
CA ALA A 21 23.84 -12.09 4.79
C ALA A 21 25.26 -12.44 4.35
N ALA A 22 26.12 -12.80 5.28
CA ALA A 22 27.49 -13.25 5.01
C ALA A 22 27.50 -14.51 4.11
N THR A 23 26.62 -15.47 4.37
CA THR A 23 26.47 -16.70 3.56
C THR A 23 26.05 -16.39 2.12
N ARG A 24 25.12 -15.44 1.92
CA ARG A 24 24.74 -14.97 0.56
C ARG A 24 25.90 -14.30 -0.17
N ARG A 25 26.67 -13.45 0.52
CA ARG A 25 27.88 -12.79 -0.01
C ARG A 25 28.94 -13.81 -0.43
N GLY A 26 29.13 -14.85 0.39
CA GLY A 26 30.16 -15.88 0.18
C GLY A 26 29.85 -16.85 -0.96
N LYS A 27 28.66 -16.80 -1.59
CA LYS A 27 28.26 -17.71 -2.69
C LYS A 27 28.52 -19.19 -2.37
N GLY A 28 28.22 -19.63 -1.15
CA GLY A 28 28.38 -21.02 -0.72
C GLY A 28 29.80 -21.42 -0.30
N LYS A 29 30.71 -20.47 -0.15
CA LYS A 29 32.02 -20.73 0.49
C LYS A 29 31.91 -20.58 2.01
N GLU A 30 32.75 -21.29 2.72
CA GLU A 30 32.83 -21.21 4.18
C GLU A 30 33.18 -19.78 4.63
N ILE A 31 32.36 -19.19 5.50
CA ILE A 31 32.53 -17.80 5.92
C ILE A 31 33.07 -17.81 7.34
N THR A 32 34.26 -17.29 7.50
CA THR A 32 34.96 -17.19 8.77
C THR A 32 34.88 -15.81 9.44
N VAL A 33 34.45 -14.79 8.68
CA VAL A 33 34.39 -13.40 9.14
C VAL A 33 33.12 -12.72 8.65
N ILE A 34 32.36 -12.12 9.57
CA ILE A 34 31.24 -11.22 9.27
C ILE A 34 31.83 -9.84 8.95
N GLN A 35 31.52 -9.29 7.79
CA GLN A 35 31.95 -7.96 7.35
C GLN A 35 30.95 -6.89 7.80
N PRO A 36 31.31 -5.60 7.89
CA PRO A 36 30.39 -4.52 8.18
C PRO A 36 29.16 -4.50 7.26
N GLU A 37 29.31 -4.89 5.99
CA GLU A 37 28.21 -4.97 5.01
C GLU A 37 27.21 -6.07 5.34
N ASP A 38 27.60 -7.11 6.07
CA ASP A 38 26.71 -8.19 6.52
C ASP A 38 25.85 -7.74 7.71
N ILE A 39 26.28 -6.70 8.42
CA ILE A 39 25.55 -6.08 9.53
C ILE A 39 24.47 -5.13 9.01
N SER A 40 24.73 -4.50 7.86
CA SER A 40 23.86 -3.49 7.25
C SER A 40 22.69 -4.04 6.44
N GLY A 41 22.27 -5.27 6.67
CA GLY A 41 21.03 -5.81 6.14
C GLY A 41 19.81 -5.07 6.70
N ASN A 42 19.36 -4.01 6.03
CA ASN A 42 18.22 -3.17 6.41
C ASN A 42 18.31 -2.62 7.85
N GLU A 43 19.39 -1.95 8.21
CA GLU A 43 19.37 -1.10 9.40
C GLU A 43 18.25 -0.07 9.20
N TYR A 44 17.23 -0.14 10.06
CA TYR A 44 16.33 0.97 10.25
C TYR A 44 17.18 2.18 10.66
N VAL A 45 17.41 3.08 9.72
CA VAL A 45 18.06 4.37 10.00
C VAL A 45 16.98 5.27 10.60
N PRO A 46 17.10 5.64 11.89
CA PRO A 46 16.14 6.53 12.50
C PRO A 46 16.11 7.85 11.73
N LYS A 47 14.95 8.21 11.22
CA LYS A 47 14.72 9.51 10.58
C LYS A 47 14.59 10.57 11.66
N THR A 48 15.02 11.80 11.37
CA THR A 48 14.66 12.94 12.20
C THR A 48 13.17 13.25 12.06
N LEU A 49 12.59 13.89 13.08
CA LEU A 49 11.18 14.28 13.02
C LEU A 49 10.90 15.22 11.83
N GLU A 50 11.86 16.09 11.47
CA GLU A 50 11.74 16.98 10.34
C GLU A 50 11.68 16.23 9.00
N GLU A 51 12.53 15.21 8.83
CA GLU A 51 12.49 14.32 7.66
C GLU A 51 11.16 13.57 7.56
N VAL A 52 10.65 13.03 8.67
CA VAL A 52 9.37 12.34 8.71
C VAL A 52 8.22 13.28 8.40
N MET A 53 8.24 14.50 8.97
CA MET A 53 7.20 15.50 8.67
C MET A 53 7.23 15.92 7.20
N GLY A 54 8.42 16.04 6.59
CA GLY A 54 8.59 16.28 5.15
C GLY A 54 8.11 15.11 4.26
N GLU A 55 8.03 13.88 4.79
CA GLU A 55 7.46 12.76 4.04
C GLU A 55 5.96 12.90 3.78
N PHE A 56 5.21 13.53 4.70
CA PHE A 56 3.79 13.79 4.47
C PHE A 56 3.53 14.61 3.21
N ASP A 57 4.44 15.53 2.85
CA ASP A 57 4.31 16.37 1.66
C ASP A 57 4.48 15.58 0.35
N LYS A 58 5.04 14.36 0.44
CA LYS A 58 5.12 13.43 -0.69
C LYS A 58 3.81 12.72 -0.98
N TYR A 59 2.85 12.74 -0.05
CA TYR A 59 1.56 12.05 -0.21
C TYR A 59 0.47 13.05 -0.56
N VAL A 60 -0.45 12.63 -1.43
CA VAL A 60 -1.57 13.42 -1.91
C VAL A 60 -2.80 13.14 -1.04
N GLY A 61 -3.60 14.15 -0.73
CA GLY A 61 -4.92 13.97 -0.09
C GLY A 61 -4.87 13.49 1.36
N VAL A 62 -3.74 13.62 2.03
CA VAL A 62 -3.53 13.16 3.41
C VAL A 62 -3.60 14.28 4.46
N ASP A 63 -4.10 15.46 4.10
CA ASP A 63 -4.08 16.66 4.96
C ASP A 63 -4.79 16.43 6.30
N GLU A 64 -5.95 15.79 6.29
CA GLU A 64 -6.72 15.48 7.52
C GLU A 64 -5.94 14.52 8.42
N ILE A 65 -5.35 13.49 7.82
CA ILE A 65 -4.53 12.49 8.50
C ILE A 65 -3.25 13.13 9.04
N LYS A 66 -2.60 13.96 8.22
CA LYS A 66 -1.42 14.74 8.59
C LYS A 66 -1.75 15.63 9.80
N ASN A 67 -2.84 16.38 9.77
CA ASN A 67 -3.27 17.24 10.87
C ASN A 67 -3.54 16.44 12.16
N THR A 68 -4.18 15.28 12.07
CA THR A 68 -4.41 14.39 13.20
C THR A 68 -3.08 13.93 13.81
N MET A 69 -2.15 13.49 12.99
CA MET A 69 -0.82 13.06 13.45
C MET A 69 0.01 14.20 14.02
N ILE A 70 -0.03 15.38 13.40
CA ILE A 70 0.60 16.60 13.92
C ILE A 70 0.01 16.96 15.31
N GLY A 71 -1.31 16.83 15.47
CA GLY A 71 -1.98 17.05 16.76
C GLY A 71 -1.44 16.13 17.85
N ILE A 72 -1.29 14.84 17.55
CA ILE A 72 -0.69 13.86 18.46
C ILE A 72 0.76 14.22 18.81
N VAL A 73 1.57 14.52 17.80
CA VAL A 73 2.97 14.94 17.96
C VAL A 73 3.08 16.18 18.85
N ASN A 74 2.25 17.18 18.61
CA ASN A 74 2.25 18.42 19.39
C ASN A 74 1.80 18.19 20.85
N SER A 75 0.82 17.31 21.07
CA SER A 75 0.39 16.93 22.42
C SER A 75 1.52 16.25 23.21
N ILE A 76 2.25 15.37 22.55
CA ILE A 76 3.44 14.70 23.14
C ILE A 76 4.53 15.71 23.46
N LYS A 77 4.86 16.60 22.53
CA LYS A 77 5.87 17.66 22.77
C LYS A 77 5.47 18.59 23.93
N ALA A 78 4.19 18.95 23.98
CA ALA A 78 3.68 19.79 25.08
C ALA A 78 3.82 19.07 26.44
N PHE A 79 3.47 17.79 26.50
CA PHE A 79 3.65 16.98 27.70
C PHE A 79 5.12 16.90 28.13
N GLN A 80 6.02 16.59 27.23
CA GLN A 80 7.48 16.51 27.52
C GLN A 80 8.02 17.85 28.02
N LYS A 81 7.57 18.97 27.44
CA LYS A 81 7.94 20.31 27.90
C LYS A 81 7.44 20.63 29.31
N LEU A 82 6.20 20.22 29.63
CA LEU A 82 5.58 20.47 30.94
C LEU A 82 6.08 19.49 32.02
N HIS A 83 6.55 18.32 31.63
CA HIS A 83 6.99 17.26 32.54
C HIS A 83 8.34 16.69 32.10
N PRO A 84 9.44 17.46 32.18
CA PRO A 84 10.76 17.05 31.67
C PRO A 84 11.30 15.78 32.33
N ASP A 85 10.89 15.51 33.57
CA ASP A 85 11.31 14.34 34.35
C ASP A 85 10.43 13.10 34.15
N LYS A 86 9.40 13.20 33.29
CA LYS A 86 8.47 12.08 33.01
C LYS A 86 8.56 11.64 31.57
N ASN A 87 8.68 10.34 31.36
CA ASN A 87 8.52 9.78 30.04
C ASN A 87 7.03 9.85 29.62
N TYR A 88 6.79 10.26 28.39
CA TYR A 88 5.44 10.18 27.82
C TYR A 88 5.12 8.71 27.55
N GLU A 89 4.09 8.20 28.18
CA GLU A 89 3.58 6.87 27.89
C GLU A 89 2.43 6.98 26.90
N LEU A 90 2.66 6.50 25.68
CA LEU A 90 1.63 6.41 24.68
C LEU A 90 0.70 5.22 25.01
N LYS A 91 -0.49 5.52 25.52
CA LYS A 91 -1.44 4.51 26.02
C LYS A 91 -2.57 4.22 25.04
N ASP A 92 -2.62 5.00 23.97
CA ASP A 92 -3.70 4.95 22.99
C ASP A 92 -3.36 4.00 21.85
N HIS A 93 -4.40 3.29 21.39
CA HIS A 93 -4.34 2.46 20.18
C HIS A 93 -5.35 3.02 19.18
N TYR A 94 -5.18 2.69 17.90
CA TYR A 94 -5.84 3.39 16.81
C TYR A 94 -6.72 2.47 15.97
N MET A 95 -7.80 3.03 15.42
CA MET A 95 -8.54 2.44 14.31
C MET A 95 -8.33 3.29 13.06
N PHE A 96 -7.83 2.68 11.99
CA PHE A 96 -7.69 3.31 10.67
C PHE A 96 -8.81 2.84 9.76
N LEU A 97 -9.77 3.73 9.49
CA LEU A 97 -11.00 3.41 8.77
C LEU A 97 -10.97 4.01 7.36
N GLY A 98 -11.23 3.22 6.34
CA GLY A 98 -11.31 3.70 4.97
C GLY A 98 -11.27 2.58 3.93
N ASN A 99 -11.64 2.93 2.70
CA ASN A 99 -11.64 2.02 1.56
C ASN A 99 -10.23 1.52 1.20
N PRO A 100 -10.09 0.48 0.34
CA PRO A 100 -8.80 0.00 -0.12
C PRO A 100 -8.02 1.11 -0.84
N GLY A 101 -6.69 1.08 -0.75
CA GLY A 101 -5.83 2.00 -1.49
C GLY A 101 -5.88 3.46 -1.06
N THR A 102 -6.47 3.78 0.10
CA THR A 102 -6.49 5.14 0.68
C THR A 102 -5.24 5.49 1.48
N GLY A 103 -4.26 4.57 1.57
CA GLY A 103 -2.97 4.83 2.19
C GLY A 103 -2.86 4.46 3.67
N LYS A 104 -3.79 3.68 4.25
CA LYS A 104 -3.78 3.28 5.67
C LYS A 104 -2.42 2.72 6.12
N THR A 105 -1.92 1.69 5.47
CA THR A 105 -0.62 1.06 5.80
C THR A 105 0.55 2.02 5.62
N THR A 106 0.51 2.85 4.56
CA THR A 106 1.55 3.86 4.31
C THR A 106 1.62 4.89 5.43
N MET A 107 0.46 5.39 5.86
CA MET A 107 0.39 6.35 6.96
C MET A 107 0.73 5.73 8.32
N ALA A 108 0.41 4.45 8.54
CA ALA A 108 0.84 3.73 9.74
C ALA A 108 2.37 3.65 9.83
N ARG A 109 3.06 3.47 8.69
CA ARG A 109 4.53 3.47 8.62
C ARG A 109 5.12 4.83 8.95
N VAL A 110 4.60 5.89 8.32
CA VAL A 110 5.05 7.27 8.62
C VAL A 110 4.79 7.63 10.09
N PHE A 111 3.68 7.16 10.65
CA PHE A 111 3.37 7.37 12.07
C PHE A 111 4.33 6.63 12.99
N ALA A 112 4.70 5.39 12.68
CA ALA A 112 5.72 4.63 13.43
C ALA A 112 7.07 5.34 13.41
N ASP A 113 7.49 5.84 12.24
CA ASP A 113 8.71 6.62 12.08
C ASP A 113 8.67 7.91 12.92
N ALA A 114 7.53 8.62 12.93
CA ALA A 114 7.37 9.84 13.72
C ALA A 114 7.49 9.59 15.24
N LEU A 115 6.87 8.53 15.73
CA LEU A 115 6.94 8.17 17.15
C LEU A 115 8.34 7.72 17.58
N ASN A 116 9.06 7.04 16.69
CA ASN A 116 10.46 6.71 16.93
C ASN A 116 11.35 7.95 16.92
N ALA A 117 11.17 8.86 15.93
CA ALA A 117 11.90 10.11 15.84
C ALA A 117 11.72 11.02 17.08
N MET A 118 10.59 10.88 17.77
CA MET A 118 10.33 11.58 19.04
C MET A 118 10.86 10.82 20.28
N GLY A 119 11.44 9.64 20.12
CA GLY A 119 11.89 8.79 21.23
C GLY A 119 10.75 8.17 22.05
N ILE A 120 9.52 8.15 21.53
CA ILE A 120 8.35 7.54 22.21
C ILE A 120 8.36 6.03 22.05
N LEU A 121 8.67 5.56 20.85
CA LEU A 121 8.90 4.15 20.57
C LEU A 121 10.41 3.92 20.34
N PRO A 122 11.00 2.92 20.98
CA PRO A 122 12.41 2.60 20.81
C PRO A 122 12.73 2.08 19.39
N SER A 123 11.73 1.64 18.64
CA SER A 123 11.85 1.18 17.26
C SER A 123 10.78 1.82 16.38
N GLY A 124 11.15 2.23 15.17
CA GLY A 124 10.22 2.66 14.12
C GLY A 124 9.64 1.50 13.29
N GLN A 125 9.85 0.26 13.73
CA GLN A 125 9.35 -0.89 12.99
C GLN A 125 7.82 -0.94 12.94
N LEU A 126 7.30 -1.26 11.77
CA LEU A 126 5.90 -1.62 11.55
C LEU A 126 5.80 -3.12 11.27
N ILE A 127 5.13 -3.84 12.15
CA ILE A 127 4.79 -5.25 11.93
C ILE A 127 3.37 -5.32 11.37
N GLU A 128 3.27 -5.65 10.09
CA GLU A 128 2.00 -5.80 9.38
C GLU A 128 1.56 -7.27 9.42
N VAL A 129 0.34 -7.52 9.84
CA VAL A 129 -0.26 -8.85 9.90
C VAL A 129 -1.71 -8.83 9.42
N ALA A 130 -2.18 -9.97 8.94
CA ALA A 130 -3.59 -10.20 8.64
C ALA A 130 -4.23 -11.10 9.74
N PRO A 131 -5.56 -11.13 9.88
CA PRO A 131 -6.28 -11.97 10.84
C PRO A 131 -5.90 -13.45 10.84
N LYS A 132 -5.58 -14.02 9.68
CA LYS A 132 -5.08 -15.41 9.55
C LYS A 132 -3.77 -15.65 10.30
N ASP A 133 -2.96 -14.60 10.48
CA ASP A 133 -1.68 -14.68 11.19
C ASP A 133 -1.87 -14.67 12.72
N LEU A 134 -3.08 -14.36 13.18
CA LEU A 134 -3.47 -14.34 14.59
C LEU A 134 -4.31 -15.55 14.99
N LYS A 135 -5.09 -16.15 14.06
CA LYS A 135 -5.92 -17.33 14.32
C LYS A 135 -5.09 -18.62 14.34
N GLY A 136 -5.30 -19.46 15.33
CA GLY A 136 -4.73 -20.80 15.40
C GLY A 136 -5.43 -21.78 14.44
N GLN A 137 -4.76 -22.88 14.14
CA GLN A 137 -5.34 -23.99 13.37
C GLN A 137 -6.01 -25.03 14.26
N TYR A 138 -5.64 -25.08 15.53
CA TYR A 138 -6.16 -26.01 16.54
C TYR A 138 -6.52 -25.26 17.82
N MET A 139 -7.40 -25.84 18.63
CA MET A 139 -7.79 -25.27 19.93
C MET A 139 -6.56 -25.06 20.81
N GLY A 140 -6.47 -23.89 21.47
CA GLY A 140 -5.36 -23.50 22.33
C GLY A 140 -4.12 -22.96 21.59
N HIS A 141 -4.10 -22.93 20.25
CA HIS A 141 -2.96 -22.40 19.48
C HIS A 141 -3.09 -20.89 19.18
N THR A 142 -4.28 -20.34 19.31
CA THR A 142 -4.55 -18.92 18.98
C THR A 142 -3.84 -17.97 19.94
N GLY A 143 -3.94 -18.20 21.25
CA GLY A 143 -3.30 -17.38 22.26
C GLY A 143 -1.79 -17.25 22.07
N PRO A 144 -1.03 -18.38 22.05
CA PRO A 144 0.42 -18.33 21.80
C PRO A 144 0.81 -17.66 20.47
N LYS A 145 -0.03 -17.80 19.43
CA LYS A 145 0.22 -17.17 18.13
C LYS A 145 0.06 -15.66 18.19
N VAL A 146 -0.96 -15.17 18.88
CA VAL A 146 -1.15 -13.74 19.15
C VAL A 146 0.01 -13.20 19.99
N ASP A 147 0.40 -13.89 21.06
CA ASP A 147 1.53 -13.52 21.92
C ASP A 147 2.83 -13.35 21.11
N ALA A 148 3.13 -14.30 20.22
CA ALA A 148 4.31 -14.25 19.37
C ALA A 148 4.31 -13.06 18.39
N VAL A 149 3.13 -12.68 17.87
CA VAL A 149 3.00 -11.49 17.01
C VAL A 149 3.25 -10.22 17.82
N PHE A 150 2.70 -10.13 19.01
CA PHE A 150 2.94 -9.00 19.91
C PHE A 150 4.40 -8.88 20.34
N ASP A 151 5.06 -10.00 20.63
CA ASP A 151 6.49 -10.02 20.99
C ASP A 151 7.37 -9.48 19.84
N ARG A 152 7.03 -9.82 18.59
CA ARG A 152 7.72 -9.27 17.40
C ARG A 152 7.50 -7.78 17.22
N ALA A 153 6.35 -7.25 17.64
CA ALA A 153 6.00 -5.84 17.49
C ALA A 153 6.45 -4.96 18.67
N MET A 154 7.06 -5.56 19.70
CA MET A 154 7.50 -4.83 20.89
C MET A 154 8.43 -3.67 20.53
N GLY A 155 8.16 -2.52 21.12
CA GLY A 155 8.92 -1.29 20.89
C GLY A 155 8.57 -0.56 19.59
N GLY A 156 7.61 -1.07 18.80
CA GLY A 156 7.19 -0.51 17.52
C GLY A 156 5.65 -0.46 17.37
N VAL A 157 5.18 -0.61 16.15
CA VAL A 157 3.76 -0.57 15.79
C VAL A 157 3.33 -1.92 15.23
N LEU A 158 2.25 -2.48 15.79
CA LEU A 158 1.53 -3.62 15.22
C LEU A 158 0.36 -3.10 14.39
N PHE A 159 0.37 -3.37 13.10
CA PHE A 159 -0.69 -3.02 12.17
C PHE A 159 -1.45 -4.27 11.75
N ILE A 160 -2.74 -4.34 12.07
CA ILE A 160 -3.62 -5.45 11.72
C ILE A 160 -4.54 -4.96 10.62
N ASP A 161 -4.27 -5.39 9.38
CA ASP A 161 -5.10 -5.02 8.23
C ASP A 161 -6.33 -5.93 8.15
N GLU A 162 -7.46 -5.35 7.71
CA GLU A 162 -8.75 -6.03 7.62
C GLU A 162 -9.14 -6.74 8.94
N ALA A 163 -8.90 -6.01 10.05
CA ALA A 163 -9.04 -6.56 11.42
C ALA A 163 -10.42 -7.18 11.69
N TYR A 164 -11.47 -6.75 11.00
CA TYR A 164 -12.82 -7.31 11.09
C TYR A 164 -12.88 -8.79 10.71
N ASP A 165 -11.96 -9.30 9.87
CA ASP A 165 -11.89 -10.72 9.51
C ASP A 165 -11.42 -11.62 10.69
N MET A 166 -10.99 -11.01 11.80
CA MET A 166 -10.78 -11.78 13.03
C MET A 166 -12.08 -12.36 13.57
N TRP A 167 -13.24 -11.75 13.29
CA TRP A 167 -14.51 -12.15 13.85
C TRP A 167 -15.46 -12.68 12.79
N GLY A 168 -15.74 -13.96 12.84
CA GLY A 168 -16.72 -14.65 11.98
C GLY A 168 -18.12 -14.80 12.59
N GLY A 169 -18.43 -14.02 13.65
CA GLY A 169 -19.70 -14.08 14.39
C GLY A 169 -19.56 -14.80 15.75
N GLU A 170 -20.67 -14.89 16.48
CA GLU A 170 -20.70 -15.43 17.85
C GLU A 170 -20.18 -16.88 17.95
N ASN A 171 -20.34 -17.66 16.90
CA ASN A 171 -19.91 -19.07 16.83
C ASN A 171 -18.46 -19.27 16.35
N ASP A 172 -17.72 -18.19 16.02
CA ASP A 172 -16.31 -18.27 15.61
C ASP A 172 -15.42 -18.41 16.86
N THR A 173 -15.23 -19.63 17.32
CA THR A 173 -14.40 -19.94 18.50
C THR A 173 -12.97 -19.38 18.36
N PHE A 174 -12.32 -19.58 17.22
CA PHE A 174 -10.95 -19.09 16.99
C PHE A 174 -10.89 -17.57 16.89
N GLY A 175 -11.89 -16.93 16.27
CA GLY A 175 -12.00 -15.49 16.22
C GLY A 175 -12.21 -14.86 17.60
N ASN A 176 -13.12 -15.43 18.41
CA ASN A 176 -13.37 -14.97 19.78
C ASN A 176 -12.13 -15.14 20.67
N GLU A 177 -11.39 -16.27 20.53
CA GLU A 177 -10.12 -16.51 21.23
C GLU A 177 -9.07 -15.49 20.79
N ALA A 178 -8.95 -15.18 19.48
CA ALA A 178 -8.01 -14.21 18.96
C ALA A 178 -8.30 -12.77 19.46
N ILE A 179 -9.57 -12.35 19.47
CA ILE A 179 -9.98 -11.05 20.00
C ILE A 179 -9.69 -10.95 21.50
N THR A 180 -9.99 -11.99 22.25
CA THR A 180 -9.71 -12.02 23.70
C THR A 180 -8.22 -11.93 23.99
N ALA A 181 -7.40 -12.67 23.25
CA ALA A 181 -5.94 -12.62 23.34
C ALA A 181 -5.39 -11.26 22.92
N LEU A 182 -5.92 -10.67 21.83
CA LEU A 182 -5.60 -9.32 21.39
C LEU A 182 -5.82 -8.29 22.50
N ILE A 183 -7.03 -8.25 23.06
CA ILE A 183 -7.41 -7.29 24.10
C ILE A 183 -6.52 -7.44 25.34
N LYS A 184 -6.24 -8.68 25.74
CA LYS A 184 -5.32 -8.97 26.85
C LYS A 184 -3.92 -8.45 26.56
N ASN A 185 -3.36 -8.74 25.41
CA ASN A 185 -2.01 -8.31 25.03
C ASN A 185 -1.89 -6.79 24.92
N VAL A 186 -2.92 -6.12 24.41
CA VAL A 186 -3.00 -4.66 24.35
C VAL A 186 -2.92 -4.04 25.75
N GLU A 187 -3.58 -4.63 26.74
CA GLU A 187 -3.53 -4.16 28.14
C GLU A 187 -2.20 -4.49 28.80
N ASP A 188 -1.75 -5.74 28.72
CA ASP A 188 -0.54 -6.22 29.41
C ASP A 188 0.73 -5.54 28.89
N ARG A 189 0.72 -5.10 27.62
CA ARG A 189 1.86 -4.44 26.95
C ARG A 189 1.64 -2.95 26.72
N ARG A 190 0.69 -2.34 27.43
CA ARG A 190 0.37 -0.92 27.33
C ARG A 190 1.59 -0.05 27.51
N GLY A 191 1.78 0.95 26.66
CA GLY A 191 2.94 1.85 26.68
C GLY A 191 4.22 1.26 26.06
N LYS A 192 4.23 -0.02 25.68
CA LYS A 192 5.42 -0.68 25.09
C LYS A 192 5.34 -0.85 23.57
N LEU A 193 4.16 -0.78 23.00
CA LEU A 193 3.90 -0.79 21.56
C LEU A 193 2.57 -0.10 21.26
N ILE A 194 2.36 0.21 20.01
CA ILE A 194 1.07 0.71 19.51
C ILE A 194 0.44 -0.36 18.64
N VAL A 195 -0.87 -0.51 18.77
CA VAL A 195 -1.67 -1.35 17.88
C VAL A 195 -2.58 -0.48 17.04
N ILE A 196 -2.59 -0.73 15.74
CA ILE A 196 -3.49 -0.10 14.77
C ILE A 196 -4.36 -1.19 14.14
N LEU A 197 -5.66 -1.09 14.32
CA LEU A 197 -6.64 -1.92 13.63
C LEU A 197 -7.11 -1.18 12.39
N ALA A 198 -6.96 -1.78 11.20
CA ALA A 198 -7.36 -1.16 9.96
C ALA A 198 -8.48 -1.96 9.28
N GLY A 199 -9.35 -1.27 8.56
CA GLY A 199 -10.41 -1.92 7.80
C GLY A 199 -11.45 -0.94 7.24
N TYR A 200 -12.50 -1.51 6.65
CA TYR A 200 -13.61 -0.73 6.11
C TYR A 200 -14.49 -0.19 7.24
N PRO A 201 -14.99 1.05 7.13
CA PRO A 201 -15.74 1.69 8.21
C PRO A 201 -16.94 0.88 8.71
N LYS A 202 -17.72 0.30 7.78
CA LYS A 202 -18.91 -0.48 8.11
C LYS A 202 -18.56 -1.78 8.82
N GLU A 203 -17.63 -2.53 8.28
CA GLU A 203 -17.17 -3.82 8.80
C GLU A 203 -16.47 -3.65 10.15
N MET A 204 -15.66 -2.61 10.29
CA MET A 204 -15.00 -2.25 11.56
C MET A 204 -16.00 -1.80 12.62
N GLY A 205 -17.10 -1.11 12.23
CA GLY A 205 -18.20 -0.78 13.13
C GLY A 205 -18.88 -2.02 13.71
N ILE A 206 -19.11 -3.05 12.87
CA ILE A 206 -19.66 -4.34 13.31
C ILE A 206 -18.63 -5.06 14.21
N PHE A 207 -17.38 -5.10 13.80
CA PHE A 207 -16.28 -5.72 14.57
C PHE A 207 -16.12 -5.12 15.96
N ALA A 208 -16.27 -3.80 16.09
CA ALA A 208 -16.21 -3.11 17.38
C ALA A 208 -17.28 -3.58 18.37
N THR A 209 -18.40 -4.14 17.87
CA THR A 209 -19.45 -4.70 18.74
C THR A 209 -19.16 -6.13 19.21
N ALA A 210 -18.20 -6.82 18.59
CA ALA A 210 -17.85 -8.20 18.92
C ALA A 210 -17.35 -8.35 20.36
N ASN A 211 -16.68 -7.31 20.88
CA ASN A 211 -16.19 -7.30 22.25
C ASN A 211 -16.11 -5.86 22.77
N PRO A 212 -16.70 -5.55 23.94
CA PRO A 212 -16.69 -4.20 24.53
C PRO A 212 -15.27 -3.70 24.89
N GLY A 213 -14.31 -4.58 24.97
CA GLY A 213 -12.88 -4.24 25.14
C GLY A 213 -12.25 -3.56 23.92
N ILE A 214 -12.83 -3.73 22.73
CA ILE A 214 -12.28 -3.11 21.49
C ILE A 214 -12.45 -1.59 21.55
N PRO A 215 -13.66 -1.00 21.62
CA PRO A 215 -13.81 0.45 21.60
C PRO A 215 -13.20 1.14 22.81
N SER A 216 -13.04 0.45 23.95
CA SER A 216 -12.43 1.03 25.14
C SER A 216 -10.90 1.19 25.02
N ARG A 217 -10.24 0.41 24.18
CA ARG A 217 -8.78 0.44 23.98
C ARG A 217 -8.35 1.09 22.68
N PHE A 218 -9.19 1.00 21.66
CA PHE A 218 -9.01 1.61 20.34
C PHE A 218 -9.91 2.84 20.22
N ASN A 219 -9.65 3.83 21.05
CA ASN A 219 -10.50 5.00 21.22
C ASN A 219 -10.20 6.14 20.22
N ILE A 220 -9.08 6.07 19.50
CA ILE A 220 -8.72 7.07 18.49
C ILE A 220 -8.98 6.49 17.10
N THR A 221 -9.89 7.14 16.40
CA THR A 221 -10.25 6.78 15.03
C THR A 221 -9.65 7.79 14.05
N VAL A 222 -8.96 7.28 13.02
CA VAL A 222 -8.44 8.07 11.90
C VAL A 222 -9.18 7.64 10.64
N ASN A 223 -9.90 8.57 10.02
CA ASN A 223 -10.69 8.30 8.83
C ASN A 223 -9.91 8.61 7.56
N PHE A 224 -9.86 7.65 6.67
CA PHE A 224 -9.24 7.74 5.35
C PHE A 224 -10.35 7.82 4.30
N ARG A 225 -10.66 9.03 3.86
CA ARG A 225 -11.64 9.24 2.79
C ARG A 225 -11.13 8.75 1.44
N ASP A 226 -12.02 8.54 0.50
CA ASP A 226 -11.64 8.33 -0.89
C ASP A 226 -10.93 9.56 -1.45
N TYR A 227 -9.94 9.32 -2.32
CA TYR A 227 -9.30 10.37 -3.08
C TYR A 227 -10.25 10.97 -4.10
N ARG A 228 -10.17 12.29 -4.31
CA ARG A 228 -10.90 13.00 -5.36
C ARG A 228 -10.22 12.80 -6.72
N GLY A 229 -10.90 13.16 -7.79
CA GLY A 229 -10.37 13.01 -9.15
C GLY A 229 -9.07 13.76 -9.41
N ASP A 230 -8.92 14.97 -8.85
CA ASP A 230 -7.69 15.76 -8.90
C ASP A 230 -6.54 15.06 -8.15
N GLU A 231 -6.82 14.48 -6.99
CA GLU A 231 -5.85 13.73 -6.18
C GLU A 231 -5.44 12.41 -6.87
N LEU A 232 -6.39 11.67 -7.45
CA LEU A 232 -6.10 10.47 -8.25
C LEU A 232 -5.22 10.80 -9.46
N THR A 233 -5.45 11.96 -10.09
CA THR A 233 -4.64 12.45 -11.20
C THR A 233 -3.20 12.69 -10.77
N GLU A 234 -3.00 13.37 -9.66
CA GLU A 234 -1.66 13.64 -9.13
C GLU A 234 -0.95 12.35 -8.70
N ILE A 235 -1.67 11.42 -8.06
CA ILE A 235 -1.16 10.09 -7.73
C ILE A 235 -0.72 9.35 -9.00
N GLY A 236 -1.52 9.38 -10.06
CA GLY A 236 -1.20 8.75 -11.34
C GLY A 236 0.05 9.34 -11.98
N ARG A 237 0.18 10.67 -12.02
CA ARG A 237 1.37 11.36 -12.52
C ARG A 237 2.62 10.96 -11.75
N ARG A 238 2.56 10.93 -10.42
CA ARG A 238 3.70 10.53 -9.59
C ARG A 238 4.07 9.07 -9.82
N MET A 239 3.09 8.17 -9.98
CA MET A 239 3.35 6.76 -10.29
C MET A 239 4.04 6.60 -11.65
N ILE A 240 3.56 7.28 -12.69
CA ILE A 240 4.15 7.28 -14.03
C ILE A 240 5.61 7.75 -13.95
N LYS A 241 5.83 8.91 -13.34
CA LYS A 241 7.17 9.49 -13.18
C LYS A 241 8.12 8.61 -12.38
N SER A 242 7.63 7.97 -11.31
CA SER A 242 8.45 7.09 -10.46
C SER A 242 8.92 5.82 -11.19
N GLN A 243 8.20 5.40 -12.22
CA GLN A 243 8.57 4.27 -13.09
C GLN A 243 9.42 4.68 -14.30
N GLY A 244 9.84 5.96 -14.38
CA GLY A 244 10.69 6.48 -15.44
C GLY A 244 9.96 6.87 -16.72
N TYR A 245 8.61 6.87 -16.71
CA TYR A 245 7.79 7.27 -17.85
C TYR A 245 7.35 8.73 -17.77
N SER A 246 6.93 9.28 -18.91
CA SER A 246 6.30 10.58 -19.05
C SER A 246 5.03 10.47 -19.90
N LEU A 247 4.18 11.48 -19.85
CA LEU A 247 3.00 11.61 -20.69
C LEU A 247 3.33 12.47 -21.91
N ASP A 248 2.74 12.18 -23.06
CA ASP A 248 2.76 13.12 -24.19
C ASP A 248 1.89 14.36 -23.87
N GLU A 249 1.96 15.39 -24.69
CA GLU A 249 1.24 16.65 -24.49
C GLU A 249 -0.30 16.45 -24.46
N LYS A 250 -0.83 15.56 -25.31
CA LYS A 250 -2.26 15.24 -25.36
C LYS A 250 -2.71 14.49 -24.11
N ALA A 251 -1.94 13.49 -23.69
CA ALA A 251 -2.21 12.72 -22.48
C ALA A 251 -2.10 13.59 -21.24
N GLU A 252 -1.12 14.48 -21.13
CA GLU A 252 -0.98 15.40 -20.00
C GLU A 252 -2.21 16.31 -19.83
N LYS A 253 -2.82 16.77 -20.94
CA LYS A 253 -4.06 17.56 -20.92
C LYS A 253 -5.31 16.74 -20.62
N ALA A 254 -5.33 15.45 -20.98
CA ALA A 254 -6.51 14.59 -20.90
C ALA A 254 -6.56 13.71 -19.66
N ILE A 255 -5.42 13.41 -19.04
CA ILE A 255 -5.30 12.46 -17.92
C ILE A 255 -6.18 12.87 -16.72
N GLY A 256 -6.35 14.17 -16.49
CA GLY A 256 -7.23 14.69 -15.44
C GLY A 256 -8.68 14.28 -15.65
N LYS A 257 -9.19 14.36 -16.90
CA LYS A 257 -10.56 13.92 -17.22
C LYS A 257 -10.73 12.40 -17.08
N PHE A 258 -9.68 11.64 -17.38
CA PHE A 258 -9.69 10.19 -17.25
C PHE A 258 -9.86 9.77 -15.77
N PHE A 259 -9.07 10.31 -14.86
CA PHE A 259 -9.17 9.99 -13.44
C PHE A 259 -10.39 10.64 -12.78
N GLU A 260 -10.85 11.81 -13.23
CA GLU A 260 -12.12 12.40 -12.79
C GLU A 260 -13.30 11.48 -13.13
N LYS A 261 -13.34 10.94 -14.37
CA LYS A 261 -14.35 9.96 -14.76
C LYS A 261 -14.30 8.70 -13.88
N MET A 262 -13.12 8.21 -13.56
CA MET A 262 -12.92 7.07 -12.64
C MET A 262 -13.52 7.39 -11.26
N TYR A 263 -13.27 8.58 -10.72
CA TYR A 263 -13.82 9.02 -9.45
C TYR A 263 -15.34 9.15 -9.47
N VAL A 264 -15.90 9.77 -10.50
CA VAL A 264 -17.36 9.98 -10.62
C VAL A 264 -18.11 8.65 -10.78
N SER A 265 -17.54 7.70 -11.53
CA SER A 265 -18.13 6.38 -11.77
C SER A 265 -17.82 5.34 -10.69
N ARG A 266 -17.19 5.74 -9.59
CA ARG A 266 -16.75 4.82 -8.53
C ARG A 266 -17.92 4.12 -7.84
N LYS A 267 -17.70 2.87 -7.48
CA LYS A 267 -18.61 2.07 -6.67
C LYS A 267 -18.22 2.17 -5.18
N LYS A 268 -19.01 1.52 -4.30
CA LYS A 268 -18.76 1.52 -2.85
C LYS A 268 -17.43 0.88 -2.45
N ASP A 269 -16.94 -0.05 -3.25
CA ASP A 269 -15.70 -0.81 -3.08
C ASP A 269 -14.52 -0.22 -3.88
N PHE A 270 -14.61 1.05 -4.24
CA PHE A 270 -13.59 1.76 -5.00
C PHE A 270 -12.22 1.65 -4.34
N ALA A 271 -11.24 1.14 -5.08
CA ALA A 271 -9.92 0.83 -4.54
C ALA A 271 -8.89 1.97 -4.67
N ASN A 272 -9.35 3.21 -4.92
CA ASN A 272 -8.55 4.43 -4.83
C ASN A 272 -7.19 4.34 -5.59
N ALA A 273 -6.06 4.55 -4.90
CA ALA A 273 -4.73 4.49 -5.50
C ALA A 273 -4.38 3.10 -6.08
N ARG A 274 -5.06 2.03 -5.67
CA ARG A 274 -4.90 0.71 -6.33
C ARG A 274 -5.51 0.71 -7.73
N GLU A 275 -6.68 1.36 -7.93
CA GLU A 275 -7.28 1.55 -9.27
C GLU A 275 -6.37 2.39 -10.16
N VAL A 276 -5.80 3.48 -9.63
CA VAL A 276 -4.83 4.30 -10.35
C VAL A 276 -3.61 3.47 -10.77
N ARG A 277 -3.06 2.68 -9.85
CA ARG A 277 -1.92 1.79 -10.14
C ARG A 277 -2.27 0.80 -11.25
N ASN A 278 -3.42 0.15 -11.16
CA ASN A 278 -3.88 -0.80 -12.18
C ASN A 278 -4.01 -0.13 -13.55
N ALA A 279 -4.52 1.11 -13.59
CA ALA A 279 -4.63 1.87 -14.83
C ALA A 279 -3.25 2.25 -15.39
N VAL A 280 -2.34 2.73 -14.56
CA VAL A 280 -0.95 3.07 -14.96
C VAL A 280 -0.21 1.83 -15.45
N ASP A 281 -0.28 0.71 -14.72
CA ASP A 281 0.39 -0.54 -15.11
C ASP A 281 -0.19 -1.10 -16.42
N LYS A 282 -1.50 -0.93 -16.67
CA LYS A 282 -2.14 -1.27 -17.93
C LYS A 282 -1.62 -0.39 -19.06
N ALA A 283 -1.54 0.92 -18.84
CA ALA A 283 -1.04 1.88 -19.83
C ALA A 283 0.42 1.61 -20.19
N ILE A 284 1.27 1.30 -19.22
CA ILE A 284 2.69 0.94 -19.47
C ILE A 284 2.78 -0.35 -20.29
N ARG A 285 1.96 -1.37 -20.00
CA ARG A 285 1.94 -2.59 -20.83
C ARG A 285 1.48 -2.31 -22.25
N ALA A 286 0.46 -1.48 -22.44
CA ALA A 286 -0.01 -1.09 -23.76
C ALA A 286 1.05 -0.29 -24.53
N GLN A 287 1.70 0.67 -23.88
CA GLN A 287 2.82 1.43 -24.42
C GLN A 287 3.96 0.51 -24.88
N ASN A 288 4.41 -0.43 -24.03
CA ASN A 288 5.45 -1.38 -24.38
C ASN A 288 5.07 -2.22 -25.61
N SER A 289 3.81 -2.65 -25.73
CA SER A 289 3.31 -3.38 -26.90
C SER A 289 3.31 -2.52 -28.17
N ARG A 290 2.89 -1.25 -28.05
CA ARG A 290 2.93 -0.27 -29.13
C ARG A 290 4.36 -0.03 -29.63
N ILE A 291 5.30 0.22 -28.72
CA ILE A 291 6.71 0.45 -29.07
C ILE A 291 7.32 -0.78 -29.76
N GLN A 292 7.02 -1.99 -29.30
CA GLN A 292 7.47 -3.21 -29.97
C GLN A 292 6.95 -3.33 -31.42
N ALA A 293 5.75 -2.84 -31.69
CA ALA A 293 5.22 -2.79 -33.05
C ALA A 293 5.89 -1.69 -33.90
N GLU A 294 6.10 -0.51 -33.32
CA GLU A 294 6.74 0.63 -33.95
C GLU A 294 8.23 0.35 -34.31
N MET A 295 8.95 -0.36 -33.43
CA MET A 295 10.35 -0.75 -33.66
C MET A 295 10.56 -1.57 -34.95
N LYS A 296 9.51 -2.23 -35.42
CA LYS A 296 9.56 -3.03 -36.68
C LYS A 296 9.35 -2.18 -37.93
N GLN A 297 8.96 -0.90 -37.77
CA GLN A 297 8.67 -0.01 -38.90
C GLN A 297 9.89 0.80 -39.32
N PRO A 298 10.08 1.08 -40.62
CA PRO A 298 11.12 1.98 -41.08
C PRO A 298 10.94 3.39 -40.53
N GLY A 299 12.01 3.97 -39.97
CA GLY A 299 11.97 5.33 -39.43
C GLY A 299 11.69 5.43 -37.93
N TYR A 300 11.67 4.31 -37.21
CA TYR A 300 11.58 4.32 -35.75
C TYR A 300 12.68 5.16 -35.09
N THR A 301 12.33 5.98 -34.11
CA THR A 301 13.27 6.74 -33.28
C THR A 301 13.09 6.38 -31.80
N PRO A 302 14.18 6.21 -31.02
CA PRO A 302 14.09 5.80 -29.61
C PRO A 302 13.42 6.82 -28.67
N ASP A 303 13.16 8.05 -29.13
CA ASP A 303 12.68 9.16 -28.30
C ASP A 303 11.28 8.91 -27.69
N SER A 304 10.51 7.96 -28.22
CA SER A 304 9.17 7.60 -27.74
C SER A 304 9.13 6.45 -26.73
N GLU A 305 10.27 5.81 -26.43
CA GLU A 305 10.33 4.57 -25.64
C GLU A 305 9.76 4.69 -24.21
N PHE A 306 9.73 5.88 -23.65
CA PHE A 306 9.23 6.13 -22.29
C PHE A 306 8.04 7.09 -22.25
N ILE A 307 7.37 7.28 -23.40
CA ILE A 307 6.22 8.21 -23.51
C ILE A 307 4.92 7.39 -23.57
N ILE A 308 4.01 7.68 -22.62
CA ILE A 308 2.67 7.11 -22.55
C ILE A 308 1.69 8.08 -23.21
N THR A 309 0.80 7.57 -24.05
CA THR A 309 -0.28 8.31 -24.71
C THR A 309 -1.64 8.03 -24.06
N MET A 310 -2.67 8.82 -24.38
CA MET A 310 -4.03 8.51 -23.92
C MET A 310 -4.57 7.21 -24.50
N ALA A 311 -4.15 6.83 -25.70
CA ALA A 311 -4.52 5.56 -26.31
C ALA A 311 -4.04 4.36 -25.47
N ASP A 312 -2.88 4.47 -24.82
CA ASP A 312 -2.35 3.42 -23.94
C ASP A 312 -3.26 3.24 -22.68
N PHE A 313 -3.95 4.30 -22.21
CA PHE A 313 -4.93 4.21 -21.12
C PHE A 313 -6.29 3.69 -21.56
N THR A 314 -6.80 4.17 -22.72
CA THR A 314 -8.17 3.87 -23.16
C THR A 314 -8.25 2.59 -23.98
N GLY A 315 -7.15 2.17 -24.60
CA GLY A 315 -7.12 1.11 -25.60
C GLY A 315 -7.65 1.58 -26.96
N GLU A 316 -8.02 2.84 -27.07
CA GLU A 316 -8.42 3.48 -28.32
C GLU A 316 -7.15 3.99 -29.02
N HIS A 317 -6.39 3.06 -29.59
CA HIS A 317 -5.38 3.47 -30.54
C HIS A 317 -6.12 4.14 -31.70
N GLU A 318 -5.77 5.38 -32.03
CA GLU A 318 -6.12 5.94 -33.32
C GLU A 318 -5.46 5.01 -34.35
N ASN A 319 -6.16 3.94 -34.73
CA ASN A 319 -5.88 3.38 -36.02
C ASN A 319 -6.13 4.54 -36.98
N PRO A 320 -5.14 4.96 -37.77
CA PRO A 320 -5.43 5.92 -38.83
C PRO A 320 -6.67 5.36 -39.55
N PRO A 321 -7.68 6.19 -39.85
CA PRO A 321 -8.87 5.68 -40.50
C PRO A 321 -8.39 4.87 -41.69
N MET A 322 -8.71 3.56 -41.65
CA MET A 322 -8.34 2.67 -42.75
C MET A 322 -8.88 3.31 -44.01
N THR A 323 -8.02 3.44 -44.99
CA THR A 323 -8.49 3.85 -46.33
C THR A 323 -9.50 2.84 -46.83
N VAL A 324 -10.38 3.27 -47.71
CA VAL A 324 -11.40 2.38 -48.28
C VAL A 324 -10.73 1.15 -48.88
N ASP A 325 -9.57 1.31 -49.50
CA ASP A 325 -8.79 0.23 -50.10
C ASP A 325 -8.23 -0.76 -49.08
N GLU A 326 -7.79 -0.29 -47.91
CA GLU A 326 -7.34 -1.15 -46.79
C GLU A 326 -8.50 -1.92 -46.17
N VAL A 327 -9.67 -1.29 -46.02
CA VAL A 327 -10.90 -1.99 -45.58
C VAL A 327 -11.30 -3.07 -46.59
N ILE A 328 -11.23 -2.79 -47.89
CA ILE A 328 -11.52 -3.77 -48.94
C ILE A 328 -10.52 -4.93 -48.89
N ALA A 329 -9.25 -4.64 -48.69
CA ALA A 329 -8.21 -5.67 -48.56
C ALA A 329 -8.47 -6.61 -47.35
N THR A 330 -8.86 -6.07 -46.19
CA THR A 330 -9.23 -6.91 -45.04
C THR A 330 -10.47 -7.76 -45.24
N LEU A 331 -11.39 -7.35 -46.11
CA LEU A 331 -12.54 -8.16 -46.48
C LEU A 331 -12.14 -9.39 -47.31
N ASP A 332 -11.07 -9.29 -48.11
CA ASP A 332 -10.60 -10.39 -48.94
C ASP A 332 -9.97 -11.52 -48.11
N ASP A 333 -9.40 -11.21 -46.92
CA ASP A 333 -8.86 -12.20 -45.99
C ASP A 333 -9.95 -12.99 -45.24
N LEU A 334 -11.21 -12.53 -45.23
CA LEU A 334 -12.30 -13.26 -44.61
C LEU A 334 -12.78 -14.43 -45.49
N ILE A 335 -12.84 -15.63 -44.92
CA ILE A 335 -13.28 -16.84 -45.61
C ILE A 335 -14.83 -16.84 -45.68
N GLY A 336 -15.40 -16.92 -46.88
CA GLY A 336 -16.83 -16.91 -47.12
C GLY A 336 -17.45 -15.49 -47.18
N MET A 337 -18.75 -15.39 -47.06
CA MET A 337 -19.55 -14.12 -47.10
C MET A 337 -19.44 -13.34 -48.42
N GLU A 338 -19.31 -14.02 -49.57
CA GLU A 338 -19.07 -13.39 -50.88
C GLU A 338 -20.12 -12.33 -51.25
N ASP A 339 -21.41 -12.57 -50.91
CA ASP A 339 -22.49 -11.62 -51.16
C ASP A 339 -22.31 -10.32 -50.36
N ILE A 340 -21.87 -10.43 -49.11
CA ILE A 340 -21.61 -9.27 -48.23
C ILE A 340 -20.39 -8.49 -48.73
N LYS A 341 -19.32 -9.16 -49.11
CA LYS A 341 -18.12 -8.55 -49.70
C LYS A 341 -18.49 -7.76 -50.98
N LEU A 342 -19.35 -8.33 -51.83
CA LEU A 342 -19.81 -7.68 -53.06
C LEU A 342 -20.62 -6.42 -52.76
N GLU A 343 -21.50 -6.47 -51.74
CA GLU A 343 -22.32 -5.33 -51.35
C GLU A 343 -21.48 -4.19 -50.76
N ILE A 344 -20.51 -4.50 -49.92
CA ILE A 344 -19.60 -3.50 -49.34
C ILE A 344 -18.74 -2.84 -50.44
N ARG A 345 -18.24 -3.61 -51.42
CA ARG A 345 -17.50 -3.06 -52.56
C ARG A 345 -18.36 -2.12 -53.43
N LYS A 346 -19.63 -2.45 -53.62
CA LYS A 346 -20.56 -1.56 -54.33
C LYS A 346 -20.76 -0.25 -53.58
N LEU A 347 -20.95 -0.31 -52.24
CA LEU A 347 -21.09 0.88 -51.41
C LEU A 347 -19.82 1.74 -51.42
N ALA A 348 -18.64 1.13 -51.35
CA ALA A 348 -17.36 1.82 -51.44
C ALA A 348 -17.19 2.57 -52.77
N ASN A 349 -17.53 1.93 -53.91
CA ASN A 349 -17.47 2.55 -55.23
C ASN A 349 -18.47 3.69 -55.46
N VAL A 350 -19.53 3.80 -54.64
CA VAL A 350 -20.48 4.92 -54.68
C VAL A 350 -20.02 6.08 -53.84
N ALA A 351 -19.16 5.84 -52.85
CA ALA A 351 -18.62 6.85 -51.91
C ALA A 351 -17.33 7.53 -52.39
N MET A 352 -16.68 6.97 -53.45
CA MET A 352 -15.55 7.59 -54.16
C MET A 352 -16.09 8.46 -55.30
#